data_8892f03256c6084b27f1dda7e311eca4
#
_entry.id   8892f03256c6084b27f1dda7e311eca4
#
_cell.length_a   1.000
_cell.length_b   1.000
_cell.length_c   1.000
_cell.angle_alpha   90.00
_cell.angle_beta   90.00
_cell.angle_gamma   90.00
#
_symmetry.space_group_name_H-M   'P 1'
#
loop_
_entity.id
_entity.type
_entity.pdbx_description
1 polymer ?
#
loop_
_entity_poly.entity_id
_entity_poly.type
_entity_poly.pdbx_seq_one_letter_code
_entity_poly.pdbx_strand_id
1 'polypeptide(L)'
;MSRVQPPHRRALLRAGVLGVGGLALPELFARRATDAESKRDTSVILLYLHGGPSHLETYDLKPNAPTPYRSIYKPIPTNVPGIDICEHFPRQAKIADKFALVRSLNHDVSIHSDGGIVVLTGKRPTVLDPSSSSKSEHPDFGSVTSHIRGVNRDALPQFVAIPRQTYMTRPTYLGEHNASVVVNDPSAGNPLPPQLSLLGRDPAVLNNRRKLLGEIDRLRKALDDSASGTPTDRFRDLAIEMLTSPKVAEAFDLSKEPDKLRDRYGRHLWGQACLLARRLAVAGTAVVSLYIDTPKNGPDWTNWDDHIQNAGRPGHFGDYMTRRLPYLDEALSALIEDVHSRGLDKRILIVLMGEFGRTPRLSTNANGTGRDHWPQAYSALLSGGGLRMGQAIGATNSRGEFPVAKPYSPQDLLATVYRHLGIDTAHELKDSAGRPLPVLGEGRPIPELI
;
A
#
# COMPACT_ATOMS: atom_id res chain seq x y z
N MET A 1 54.46 42.75 -16.81
CA MET A 1 53.03 42.37 -16.72
C MET A 1 52.88 40.97 -17.27
N SER A 2 52.88 39.96 -16.41
CA SER A 2 52.73 38.56 -16.78
C SER A 2 51.24 38.22 -16.93
N ARG A 3 50.82 37.79 -18.10
CA ARG A 3 49.43 37.28 -18.36
C ARG A 3 49.25 35.96 -17.65
N VAL A 4 48.35 35.91 -16.67
CA VAL A 4 47.88 34.69 -16.04
C VAL A 4 46.98 33.98 -17.05
N GLN A 5 47.38 32.78 -17.50
CA GLN A 5 46.55 31.93 -18.35
C GLN A 5 45.41 31.33 -17.50
N PRO A 6 44.18 31.23 -18.05
CA PRO A 6 43.08 30.58 -17.33
C PRO A 6 43.35 29.08 -17.16
N PRO A 7 42.98 28.47 -16.02
CA PRO A 7 43.26 27.07 -15.73
C PRO A 7 42.52 26.14 -16.71
N HIS A 8 43.24 25.15 -17.22
CA HIS A 8 42.67 24.12 -18.09
C HIS A 8 41.51 23.38 -17.41
N ARG A 9 40.46 23.01 -18.16
CA ARG A 9 39.29 22.24 -17.70
C ARG A 9 39.64 21.02 -16.81
N ARG A 10 40.80 20.36 -17.05
CA ARG A 10 41.34 19.29 -16.20
C ARG A 10 41.80 19.74 -14.81
N ALA A 11 42.29 20.99 -14.67
CA ALA A 11 42.69 21.56 -13.38
C ALA A 11 41.47 21.92 -12.53
N LEU A 12 40.37 22.39 -13.15
CA LEU A 12 39.11 22.67 -12.47
C LEU A 12 38.45 21.38 -11.94
N LEU A 13 38.53 20.27 -12.71
CA LEU A 13 38.05 18.96 -12.29
C LEU A 13 38.88 18.35 -11.14
N ARG A 14 40.19 18.65 -11.08
CA ARG A 14 41.07 18.23 -9.96
C ARG A 14 40.92 19.09 -8.71
N ALA A 15 40.62 20.39 -8.84
CA ALA A 15 40.34 21.24 -7.69
C ALA A 15 39.02 20.95 -7.01
N GLY A 16 38.02 20.39 -7.73
CA GLY A 16 36.77 19.91 -7.17
C GLY A 16 36.89 18.64 -6.31
N VAL A 17 38.05 17.97 -6.33
CA VAL A 17 38.32 16.72 -5.59
C VAL A 17 38.76 16.97 -4.14
N LEU A 18 39.16 18.18 -3.78
CA LEU A 18 39.75 18.49 -2.46
C LEU A 18 38.83 19.22 -1.49
N GLY A 19 37.53 19.30 -1.78
CA GLY A 19 36.66 20.28 -1.11
C GLY A 19 35.53 19.81 -0.22
N VAL A 20 35.21 18.54 -0.07
CA VAL A 20 34.21 18.07 0.97
C VAL A 20 34.42 16.61 1.27
N GLY A 21 35.03 16.26 2.40
CA GLY A 21 34.90 14.93 3.03
C GLY A 21 35.47 13.72 2.29
N GLY A 22 36.43 13.92 1.35
CA GLY A 22 37.19 12.80 0.75
C GLY A 22 36.48 11.94 -0.30
N LEU A 23 35.29 12.32 -0.78
CA LEU A 23 34.60 11.63 -1.87
C LEU A 23 34.73 12.38 -3.18
N ALA A 24 35.27 11.73 -4.24
CA ALA A 24 35.33 12.29 -5.58
C ALA A 24 33.90 12.41 -6.17
N LEU A 25 33.62 13.49 -6.91
CA LEU A 25 32.34 13.69 -7.61
C LEU A 25 31.87 12.45 -8.40
N PRO A 26 32.75 11.70 -9.11
CA PRO A 26 32.35 10.46 -9.76
C PRO A 26 31.84 9.39 -8.79
N GLU A 27 32.44 9.27 -7.59
CA GLU A 27 31.99 8.33 -6.55
C GLU A 27 30.67 8.77 -5.92
N LEU A 28 30.46 10.07 -5.76
CA LEU A 28 29.18 10.61 -5.29
C LEU A 28 28.07 10.37 -6.31
N PHE A 29 28.36 10.54 -7.62
CA PHE A 29 27.40 10.21 -8.69
C PHE A 29 27.18 8.70 -8.82
N ALA A 30 28.23 7.89 -8.67
CA ALA A 30 28.08 6.42 -8.66
C ALA A 30 27.26 5.95 -7.46
N ARG A 31 27.47 6.48 -6.26
CA ARG A 31 26.64 6.20 -5.08
C ARG A 31 25.20 6.67 -5.28
N ARG A 32 24.96 7.86 -5.82
CA ARG A 32 23.60 8.32 -6.15
C ARG A 32 22.93 7.46 -7.21
N ALA A 33 23.65 6.96 -8.19
CA ALA A 33 23.12 6.05 -9.22
C ALA A 33 22.78 4.67 -8.61
N THR A 34 23.65 4.11 -7.75
CA THR A 34 23.39 2.86 -7.04
C THR A 34 22.25 2.99 -6.02
N ASP A 35 22.18 4.12 -5.30
CA ASP A 35 21.05 4.42 -4.40
C ASP A 35 19.74 4.60 -5.16
N ALA A 36 19.75 5.23 -6.32
CA ALA A 36 18.57 5.37 -7.17
C ALA A 36 18.13 4.03 -7.78
N GLU A 37 19.08 3.15 -8.14
CA GLU A 37 18.78 1.80 -8.64
C GLU A 37 18.29 0.89 -7.52
N SER A 38 18.88 0.95 -6.32
CA SER A 38 18.41 0.20 -5.15
C SER A 38 17.00 0.62 -4.70
N LYS A 39 16.67 1.90 -4.83
CA LYS A 39 15.31 2.42 -4.52
C LYS A 39 14.25 2.00 -5.54
N ARG A 40 14.63 1.68 -6.79
CA ARG A 40 13.71 1.10 -7.78
C ARG A 40 13.30 -0.34 -7.47
N ASP A 41 14.07 -1.05 -6.66
CA ASP A 41 13.77 -2.42 -6.23
C ASP A 41 12.89 -2.51 -4.98
N THR A 42 12.48 -1.37 -4.41
CA THR A 42 11.62 -1.36 -3.23
C THR A 42 10.16 -1.56 -3.59
N SER A 43 9.42 -2.19 -2.68
CA SER A 43 7.99 -2.47 -2.84
C SER A 43 7.20 -2.14 -1.58
N VAL A 44 5.93 -1.80 -1.76
CA VAL A 44 4.96 -1.61 -0.67
C VAL A 44 3.84 -2.63 -0.81
N ILE A 45 3.54 -3.31 0.29
CA ILE A 45 2.34 -4.15 0.43
C ILE A 45 1.42 -3.43 1.40
N LEU A 46 0.31 -2.89 0.89
CA LEU A 46 -0.72 -2.23 1.68
C LEU A 46 -1.83 -3.22 2.02
N LEU A 47 -2.10 -3.44 3.30
CA LEU A 47 -3.32 -4.09 3.79
C LEU A 47 -4.31 -2.99 4.17
N TYR A 48 -5.27 -2.72 3.29
CA TYR A 48 -6.28 -1.68 3.50
C TYR A 48 -7.53 -2.28 4.13
N LEU A 49 -7.78 -1.96 5.40
CA LEU A 49 -8.89 -2.46 6.20
C LEU A 49 -10.13 -1.57 5.97
N HIS A 50 -10.82 -1.84 4.87
CA HIS A 50 -11.97 -1.04 4.46
C HIS A 50 -13.11 -1.09 5.48
N GLY A 51 -13.56 0.08 5.88
CA GLY A 51 -14.58 0.26 6.90
C GLY A 51 -14.03 0.92 8.17
N GLY A 52 -12.71 1.07 8.32
CA GLY A 52 -12.09 1.73 9.47
C GLY A 52 -12.07 0.88 10.73
N PRO A 53 -11.03 0.07 10.95
CA PRO A 53 -10.91 -0.81 12.11
C PRO A 53 -10.84 -0.02 13.41
N SER A 54 -11.46 -0.52 14.46
CA SER A 54 -11.36 0.08 15.78
C SER A 54 -9.93 -0.01 16.33
N HIS A 55 -9.31 1.13 16.59
CA HIS A 55 -8.01 1.19 17.25
C HIS A 55 -8.04 0.63 18.67
N LEU A 56 -9.19 0.76 19.35
CA LEU A 56 -9.38 0.25 20.71
C LEU A 56 -9.43 -1.27 20.78
N GLU A 57 -9.96 -1.94 19.77
CA GLU A 57 -10.06 -3.41 19.70
C GLU A 57 -8.87 -4.06 18.98
N THR A 58 -7.86 -3.26 18.58
CA THR A 58 -6.68 -3.78 17.86
C THR A 58 -5.38 -3.43 18.57
N TYR A 59 -4.93 -2.18 18.51
CA TYR A 59 -3.58 -1.79 18.91
C TYR A 59 -3.50 -0.71 20.00
N ASP A 60 -4.63 -0.15 20.48
CA ASP A 60 -4.68 0.92 21.50
C ASP A 60 -5.81 0.73 22.53
N LEU A 61 -5.82 -0.39 23.26
CA LEU A 61 -6.97 -0.95 23.98
C LEU A 61 -7.48 -0.13 25.18
N LYS A 62 -6.67 0.74 25.81
CA LYS A 62 -7.05 1.55 26.96
C LYS A 62 -7.68 0.76 28.13
N PRO A 63 -7.01 -0.27 28.70
CA PRO A 63 -7.61 -1.15 29.71
C PRO A 63 -8.04 -0.41 30.98
N ASN A 64 -7.40 0.72 31.31
CA ASN A 64 -7.69 1.52 32.49
C ASN A 64 -8.78 2.60 32.26
N ALA A 65 -9.32 2.69 31.03
CA ALA A 65 -10.42 3.63 30.74
C ALA A 65 -11.74 3.15 31.37
N PRO A 66 -12.69 4.06 31.66
CA PRO A 66 -14.04 3.67 32.07
C PRO A 66 -14.70 2.73 31.07
N THR A 67 -15.59 1.85 31.55
CA THR A 67 -16.20 0.76 30.76
C THR A 67 -16.66 1.15 29.35
N PRO A 68 -17.38 2.26 29.10
CA PRO A 68 -17.80 2.57 27.73
C PRO A 68 -16.65 3.03 26.80
N TYR A 69 -15.45 3.28 27.31
CA TYR A 69 -14.30 3.81 26.55
C TYR A 69 -13.16 2.82 26.36
N ARG A 70 -13.09 1.79 27.19
CA ARG A 70 -12.05 0.75 27.00
C ARG A 70 -12.45 -0.26 25.93
N SER A 71 -11.47 -1.01 25.45
CA SER A 71 -11.70 -2.17 24.60
C SER A 71 -12.63 -3.18 25.25
N ILE A 72 -13.41 -3.88 24.44
CA ILE A 72 -14.18 -5.07 24.86
C ILE A 72 -13.27 -6.30 25.03
N TYR A 73 -12.05 -6.24 24.47
CA TYR A 73 -11.04 -7.29 24.57
C TYR A 73 -9.96 -6.95 25.59
N LYS A 74 -9.20 -7.97 25.99
CA LYS A 74 -8.07 -7.82 26.89
C LYS A 74 -6.78 -7.52 26.13
N PRO A 75 -5.89 -6.71 26.69
CA PRO A 75 -4.53 -6.58 26.20
C PRO A 75 -3.73 -7.85 26.53
N ILE A 76 -2.85 -8.25 25.61
CA ILE A 76 -1.81 -9.24 25.85
C ILE A 76 -0.44 -8.60 25.63
N PRO A 77 0.56 -8.95 26.44
CA PRO A 77 1.92 -8.45 26.28
C PRO A 77 2.53 -9.02 24.98
N THR A 78 3.39 -8.22 24.38
CA THR A 78 4.17 -8.65 23.22
C THR A 78 5.62 -9.01 23.62
N ASN A 79 6.42 -9.48 22.66
CA ASN A 79 7.86 -9.70 22.86
C ASN A 79 8.65 -8.37 22.98
N VAL A 80 8.00 -7.22 22.87
CA VAL A 80 8.59 -5.90 23.12
C VAL A 80 7.97 -5.32 24.39
N PRO A 81 8.75 -5.11 25.48
CA PRO A 81 8.24 -4.57 26.72
C PRO A 81 7.52 -3.23 26.53
N GLY A 82 6.35 -3.07 27.16
CA GLY A 82 5.54 -1.84 27.08
C GLY A 82 4.64 -1.74 25.83
N ILE A 83 4.64 -2.74 24.97
CA ILE A 83 3.69 -2.83 23.84
C ILE A 83 2.72 -3.98 24.13
N ASP A 84 1.48 -3.61 24.41
CA ASP A 84 0.36 -4.56 24.50
C ASP A 84 -0.55 -4.38 23.27
N ILE A 85 -1.12 -5.49 22.80
CA ILE A 85 -2.07 -5.54 21.69
C ILE A 85 -3.25 -6.43 22.05
N CYS A 86 -4.27 -6.49 21.17
CA CYS A 86 -5.47 -7.29 21.36
C CYS A 86 -5.17 -8.78 21.59
N GLU A 87 -5.89 -9.42 22.51
CA GLU A 87 -5.78 -10.86 22.80
C GLU A 87 -6.02 -11.77 21.60
N HIS A 88 -6.70 -11.27 20.56
CA HIS A 88 -6.92 -11.98 19.31
C HIS A 88 -5.73 -11.93 18.34
N PHE A 89 -4.61 -11.31 18.76
CA PHE A 89 -3.37 -11.21 17.98
C PHE A 89 -2.18 -11.97 18.61
N PRO A 90 -2.33 -13.24 19.06
CA PRO A 90 -1.27 -13.95 19.75
C PRO A 90 -0.04 -14.25 18.89
N ARG A 91 -0.18 -14.32 17.57
CA ARG A 91 0.94 -14.52 16.63
C ARG A 91 1.69 -13.22 16.41
N GLN A 92 1.00 -12.09 16.21
CA GLN A 92 1.60 -10.77 16.11
C GLN A 92 2.32 -10.38 17.41
N ALA A 93 1.77 -10.73 18.58
CA ALA A 93 2.40 -10.47 19.86
C ALA A 93 3.81 -11.07 20.00
N LYS A 94 4.08 -12.19 19.35
CA LYS A 94 5.38 -12.87 19.36
C LYS A 94 6.42 -12.21 18.43
N ILE A 95 6.02 -11.31 17.57
CA ILE A 95 6.86 -10.70 16.53
C ILE A 95 6.78 -9.16 16.52
N ALA A 96 6.39 -8.55 17.63
CA ALA A 96 6.27 -7.09 17.73
C ALA A 96 7.60 -6.36 17.55
N ASP A 97 8.72 -7.04 17.76
CA ASP A 97 10.06 -6.57 17.40
C ASP A 97 10.24 -6.32 15.89
N LYS A 98 9.39 -6.87 15.03
CA LYS A 98 9.44 -6.76 13.56
C LYS A 98 8.47 -5.75 12.98
N PHE A 99 7.71 -5.04 13.80
CA PHE A 99 6.83 -3.98 13.32
C PHE A 99 6.84 -2.76 14.25
N ALA A 100 6.38 -1.64 13.75
CA ALA A 100 6.11 -0.43 14.51
C ALA A 100 4.62 -0.10 14.44
N LEU A 101 4.07 0.38 15.56
CA LEU A 101 2.69 0.87 15.66
C LEU A 101 2.69 2.39 15.70
N VAL A 102 1.92 3.04 14.82
CA VAL A 102 1.62 4.47 14.90
C VAL A 102 0.22 4.61 15.47
N ARG A 103 0.11 5.02 16.75
CA ARG A 103 -1.16 5.10 17.51
C ARG A 103 -1.79 6.49 17.49
N SER A 104 -1.21 7.42 16.76
CA SER A 104 -1.56 8.85 16.80
C SER A 104 -1.94 9.42 15.44
N LEU A 105 -2.33 8.56 14.50
CA LEU A 105 -2.87 9.01 13.23
C LEU A 105 -4.22 9.68 13.45
N ASN A 106 -4.45 10.79 12.74
CA ASN A 106 -5.71 11.51 12.81
C ASN A 106 -5.94 12.36 11.56
N HIS A 107 -7.21 12.62 11.27
CA HIS A 107 -7.70 13.61 10.31
C HIS A 107 -9.14 14.00 10.66
N ASP A 108 -9.84 14.76 9.81
CA ASP A 108 -11.16 15.34 10.11
C ASP A 108 -12.31 14.78 9.25
N VAL A 109 -12.06 13.75 8.43
CA VAL A 109 -13.06 13.23 7.48
C VAL A 109 -13.63 11.90 7.96
N SER A 110 -14.94 11.87 8.25
CA SER A 110 -15.66 10.72 8.81
C SER A 110 -16.52 9.95 7.79
N ILE A 111 -16.33 10.15 6.50
CA ILE A 111 -17.04 9.49 5.40
C ILE A 111 -16.09 8.49 4.75
N HIS A 112 -16.52 7.25 4.50
CA HIS A 112 -15.63 6.18 4.00
C HIS A 112 -14.93 6.53 2.70
N SER A 113 -15.67 7.00 1.68
CA SER A 113 -15.07 7.37 0.39
C SER A 113 -14.03 8.48 0.57
N ASP A 114 -14.42 9.53 1.26
CA ASP A 114 -13.61 10.74 1.41
C ASP A 114 -12.42 10.51 2.35
N GLY A 115 -12.62 9.78 3.44
CA GLY A 115 -11.53 9.32 4.33
C GLY A 115 -10.54 8.43 3.58
N GLY A 116 -11.04 7.47 2.79
CA GLY A 116 -10.21 6.63 1.92
C GLY A 116 -9.42 7.43 0.89
N ILE A 117 -10.03 8.46 0.30
CA ILE A 117 -9.33 9.40 -0.59
C ILE A 117 -8.20 10.09 0.16
N VAL A 118 -8.46 10.65 1.36
CA VAL A 118 -7.43 11.33 2.15
C VAL A 118 -6.25 10.42 2.45
N VAL A 119 -6.50 9.20 2.94
CA VAL A 119 -5.40 8.30 3.37
C VAL A 119 -4.64 7.67 2.22
N LEU A 120 -5.23 7.55 1.02
CA LEU A 120 -4.60 6.91 -0.13
C LEU A 120 -4.01 7.89 -1.15
N THR A 121 -4.47 9.15 -1.16
CA THR A 121 -3.96 10.19 -2.07
C THR A 121 -3.17 11.28 -1.36
N GLY A 122 -3.36 11.46 -0.05
CA GLY A 122 -2.86 12.60 0.73
C GLY A 122 -3.58 13.91 0.41
N LYS A 123 -4.65 13.86 -0.36
CA LYS A 123 -5.42 15.05 -0.78
C LYS A 123 -6.84 14.94 -0.22
N ARG A 124 -7.33 16.07 0.33
CA ARG A 124 -8.71 16.16 0.78
C ARG A 124 -9.64 16.41 -0.40
N PRO A 125 -10.79 15.72 -0.51
CA PRO A 125 -11.79 16.03 -1.51
C PRO A 125 -12.26 17.49 -1.40
N THR A 126 -12.52 18.13 -2.55
CA THR A 126 -13.00 19.51 -2.60
C THR A 126 -14.39 19.64 -1.95
N VAL A 127 -15.24 18.64 -2.17
CA VAL A 127 -16.58 18.53 -1.57
C VAL A 127 -16.72 17.15 -0.94
N LEU A 128 -17.17 17.09 0.32
CA LEU A 128 -17.46 15.84 1.00
C LEU A 128 -18.81 15.27 0.52
N ASP A 129 -18.86 13.95 0.32
CA ASP A 129 -20.02 13.23 -0.19
C ASP A 129 -20.67 12.34 0.88
N PRO A 130 -21.78 12.79 1.53
CA PRO A 130 -22.47 11.99 2.55
C PRO A 130 -22.97 10.63 2.04
N SER A 131 -23.12 10.45 0.73
CA SER A 131 -23.50 9.14 0.14
C SER A 131 -22.37 8.12 0.13
N SER A 132 -21.15 8.53 0.46
CA SER A 132 -19.95 7.70 0.48
C SER A 132 -19.66 7.00 -0.86
N SER A 133 -19.95 7.68 -1.96
CA SER A 133 -19.74 7.18 -3.33
C SER A 133 -18.66 7.93 -4.11
N SER A 134 -18.05 8.96 -3.50
CA SER A 134 -17.03 9.81 -4.12
C SER A 134 -15.90 9.01 -4.76
N LYS A 135 -15.38 9.57 -5.84
CA LYS A 135 -14.15 9.14 -6.51
C LYS A 135 -13.09 10.24 -6.38
N SER A 136 -11.86 9.84 -6.19
CA SER A 136 -10.75 10.78 -6.03
C SER A 136 -10.58 11.70 -7.25
N GLU A 137 -10.29 12.97 -6.98
CA GLU A 137 -9.91 13.98 -7.98
C GLU A 137 -8.42 13.87 -8.31
N HIS A 138 -7.63 13.26 -7.41
CA HIS A 138 -6.20 13.06 -7.51
C HIS A 138 -5.85 11.58 -7.51
N PRO A 139 -4.72 11.18 -8.14
CA PRO A 139 -4.30 9.79 -8.19
C PRO A 139 -3.91 9.29 -6.80
N ASP A 140 -4.17 8.01 -6.54
CA ASP A 140 -3.65 7.33 -5.35
C ASP A 140 -2.14 7.07 -5.45
N PHE A 141 -1.52 6.77 -4.30
CA PHE A 141 -0.07 6.58 -4.23
C PHE A 141 0.44 5.42 -5.10
N GLY A 142 -0.38 4.40 -5.36
CA GLY A 142 -0.04 3.29 -6.25
C GLY A 142 0.03 3.73 -7.70
N SER A 143 -0.96 4.51 -8.14
CA SER A 143 -1.00 5.11 -9.48
C SER A 143 0.14 6.11 -9.68
N VAL A 144 0.44 6.94 -8.68
CA VAL A 144 1.61 7.85 -8.69
C VAL A 144 2.90 7.05 -8.82
N THR A 145 3.05 5.98 -8.05
CA THR A 145 4.24 5.12 -8.12
C THR A 145 4.39 4.45 -9.49
N SER A 146 3.29 3.94 -10.04
CA SER A 146 3.27 3.36 -11.39
C SER A 146 3.74 4.38 -12.44
N HIS A 147 3.22 5.60 -12.38
CA HIS A 147 3.58 6.67 -13.29
C HIS A 147 5.07 7.06 -13.22
N ILE A 148 5.59 7.28 -12.02
CA ILE A 148 6.97 7.74 -11.81
C ILE A 148 7.99 6.63 -12.13
N ARG A 149 7.70 5.38 -11.79
CA ARG A 149 8.60 4.24 -12.05
C ARG A 149 8.54 3.76 -13.50
N GLY A 150 7.41 3.99 -14.16
CA GLY A 150 7.19 3.53 -15.53
C GLY A 150 7.11 2.01 -15.66
N VAL A 151 7.41 1.51 -16.85
CA VAL A 151 7.31 0.08 -17.16
C VAL A 151 8.38 -0.72 -16.43
N ASN A 152 7.98 -1.84 -15.82
CA ASN A 152 8.90 -2.80 -15.20
C ASN A 152 9.70 -3.55 -16.28
N ARG A 153 10.98 -3.86 -16.01
CA ARG A 153 11.88 -4.58 -16.94
C ARG A 153 11.36 -5.95 -17.35
N ASP A 154 10.60 -6.61 -16.47
CA ASP A 154 10.06 -7.96 -16.67
C ASP A 154 8.57 -7.95 -17.02
N ALA A 155 8.03 -6.82 -17.49
CA ALA A 155 6.63 -6.61 -17.84
C ALA A 155 5.63 -6.83 -16.69
N LEU A 156 6.08 -6.89 -15.43
CA LEU A 156 5.19 -6.96 -14.28
C LEU A 156 4.48 -5.61 -14.08
N PRO A 157 3.20 -5.62 -13.71
CA PRO A 157 2.51 -4.38 -13.37
C PRO A 157 3.15 -3.72 -12.15
N GLN A 158 3.34 -2.42 -12.22
CA GLN A 158 3.88 -1.65 -11.09
C GLN A 158 2.89 -1.54 -9.94
N PHE A 159 1.60 -1.63 -10.23
CA PHE A 159 0.54 -1.58 -9.24
C PHE A 159 -0.48 -2.71 -9.43
N VAL A 160 -0.68 -3.50 -8.38
CA VAL A 160 -1.63 -4.63 -8.34
C VAL A 160 -2.60 -4.43 -7.17
N ALA A 161 -3.87 -4.75 -7.38
CA ALA A 161 -4.91 -4.76 -6.35
C ALA A 161 -5.54 -6.15 -6.21
N ILE A 162 -5.74 -6.64 -4.97
CA ILE A 162 -6.26 -7.97 -4.65
C ILE A 162 -7.33 -7.86 -3.53
N PRO A 163 -8.50 -8.45 -3.67
CA PRO A 163 -9.09 -9.04 -4.86
C PRO A 163 -9.76 -7.99 -5.74
N ARG A 164 -9.71 -6.73 -5.35
CA ARG A 164 -10.31 -5.59 -6.04
C ARG A 164 -9.58 -4.30 -5.71
N GLN A 165 -9.70 -3.31 -6.58
CA GLN A 165 -9.26 -1.95 -6.30
C GLN A 165 -10.14 -1.29 -5.23
N THR A 166 -9.57 -0.38 -4.44
CA THR A 166 -10.34 0.49 -3.56
C THR A 166 -11.29 1.35 -4.40
N TYR A 167 -12.59 1.29 -4.09
CA TYR A 167 -13.61 1.85 -4.97
C TYR A 167 -13.52 3.39 -5.12
N MET A 168 -12.95 4.09 -4.14
CA MET A 168 -12.84 5.54 -4.12
C MET A 168 -11.63 6.08 -4.89
N THR A 169 -10.64 5.24 -5.22
CA THR A 169 -9.41 5.68 -5.88
C THR A 169 -9.36 5.35 -7.37
N ARG A 170 -8.60 6.14 -8.11
CA ARG A 170 -8.37 5.99 -9.55
C ARG A 170 -7.10 6.74 -9.97
N PRO A 171 -6.52 6.44 -11.15
CA PRO A 171 -5.30 7.10 -11.63
C PRO A 171 -5.51 8.56 -12.07
N THR A 172 -6.75 8.97 -12.28
CA THR A 172 -7.18 10.33 -12.67
C THR A 172 -6.40 10.87 -13.87
N TYR A 173 -5.77 12.04 -13.75
CA TYR A 173 -5.02 12.70 -14.82
C TYR A 173 -3.71 11.99 -15.21
N LEU A 174 -3.28 10.96 -14.49
CA LEU A 174 -2.14 10.14 -14.88
C LEU A 174 -2.47 9.11 -15.96
N GLY A 175 -3.76 8.90 -16.25
CA GLY A 175 -4.24 7.97 -17.27
C GLY A 175 -4.39 6.52 -16.79
N GLU A 176 -5.29 5.79 -17.41
CA GLU A 176 -5.71 4.43 -17.03
C GLU A 176 -4.58 3.39 -17.06
N HIS A 177 -3.50 3.63 -17.82
CA HIS A 177 -2.32 2.77 -17.84
C HIS A 177 -1.55 2.76 -16.50
N ASN A 178 -1.84 3.70 -15.60
CA ASN A 178 -1.31 3.73 -14.23
C ASN A 178 -2.29 3.18 -13.19
N ALA A 179 -3.47 2.68 -13.61
CA ALA A 179 -4.40 1.99 -12.73
C ALA A 179 -3.81 0.67 -12.20
N SER A 180 -4.36 0.20 -11.08
CA SER A 180 -4.01 -1.13 -10.59
C SER A 180 -4.50 -2.24 -11.54
N VAL A 181 -3.66 -3.25 -11.75
CA VAL A 181 -4.11 -4.52 -12.32
C VAL A 181 -4.83 -5.29 -11.23
N VAL A 182 -6.12 -5.54 -11.42
CA VAL A 182 -6.95 -6.25 -10.43
C VAL A 182 -6.79 -7.75 -10.60
N VAL A 183 -6.51 -8.43 -9.50
CA VAL A 183 -6.34 -9.87 -9.40
C VAL A 183 -7.49 -10.45 -8.57
N ASN A 184 -8.10 -11.53 -9.02
CA ASN A 184 -9.17 -12.20 -8.29
C ASN A 184 -8.69 -12.85 -6.98
N ASP A 185 -9.64 -13.43 -6.23
CA ASP A 185 -9.35 -14.18 -5.01
C ASP A 185 -8.35 -15.33 -5.26
N PRO A 186 -7.11 -15.22 -4.76
CA PRO A 186 -6.09 -16.26 -4.98
C PRO A 186 -6.32 -17.52 -4.15
N SER A 187 -7.26 -17.53 -3.21
CA SER A 187 -7.65 -18.75 -2.46
C SER A 187 -8.61 -19.64 -3.25
N ALA A 188 -9.30 -19.09 -4.23
CA ALA A 188 -10.26 -19.80 -5.07
C ALA A 188 -9.64 -20.58 -6.24
N GLY A 189 -8.30 -20.58 -6.38
CA GLY A 189 -7.59 -21.32 -7.43
C GLY A 189 -6.66 -20.45 -8.29
N ASN A 190 -7.00 -20.17 -9.54
CA ASN A 190 -6.14 -19.37 -10.40
C ASN A 190 -6.31 -17.85 -10.12
N PRO A 191 -5.31 -17.16 -9.55
CA PRO A 191 -5.40 -15.74 -9.22
C PRO A 191 -5.28 -14.81 -10.43
N LEU A 192 -4.99 -15.35 -11.62
CA LEU A 192 -4.80 -14.51 -12.81
C LEU A 192 -6.06 -13.66 -13.07
N PRO A 193 -5.88 -12.37 -13.36
CA PRO A 193 -6.97 -11.54 -13.82
C PRO A 193 -7.72 -12.23 -14.98
N PRO A 194 -9.06 -12.10 -15.10
CA PRO A 194 -9.79 -12.68 -16.22
C PRO A 194 -9.20 -12.30 -17.58
N GLN A 195 -8.65 -11.08 -17.68
CA GLN A 195 -7.96 -10.56 -18.85
C GLN A 195 -6.64 -11.32 -19.13
N LEU A 196 -5.98 -11.84 -18.09
CA LEU A 196 -4.77 -12.64 -18.17
C LEU A 196 -5.04 -14.16 -18.19
N SER A 197 -6.27 -14.61 -17.96
CA SER A 197 -6.65 -16.03 -18.06
C SER A 197 -6.52 -16.60 -19.47
N LEU A 198 -6.20 -15.75 -20.43
CA LEU A 198 -5.78 -16.14 -21.77
C LEU A 198 -4.36 -16.77 -21.80
N LEU A 199 -3.60 -16.72 -20.70
CA LEU A 199 -2.29 -17.38 -20.56
C LEU A 199 -2.34 -18.93 -20.67
N GLY A 200 -3.51 -19.54 -20.62
CA GLY A 200 -3.70 -20.96 -20.94
C GLY A 200 -3.93 -21.27 -22.41
N ARG A 201 -3.95 -20.27 -23.29
CA ARG A 201 -4.06 -20.47 -24.75
C ARG A 201 -2.69 -20.43 -25.38
N ASP A 202 -2.53 -21.25 -26.45
CA ASP A 202 -1.28 -21.40 -27.18
C ASP A 202 -0.59 -20.04 -27.43
N PRO A 203 0.64 -19.83 -26.95
CA PRO A 203 1.42 -18.62 -27.19
C PRO A 203 1.53 -18.25 -28.68
N ALA A 204 1.46 -19.24 -29.57
CA ALA A 204 1.46 -19.03 -31.02
C ALA A 204 0.22 -18.23 -31.48
N VAL A 205 -0.94 -18.48 -30.89
CA VAL A 205 -2.20 -17.73 -31.21
C VAL A 205 -2.09 -16.27 -30.78
N LEU A 206 -1.49 -16.01 -29.59
CA LEU A 206 -1.27 -14.64 -29.10
C LEU A 206 -0.23 -13.90 -29.95
N ASN A 207 0.87 -14.57 -30.30
CA ASN A 207 1.88 -14.00 -31.19
C ASN A 207 1.36 -13.72 -32.60
N ASN A 208 0.52 -14.60 -33.16
CA ASN A 208 -0.12 -14.37 -34.45
C ASN A 208 -1.10 -13.18 -34.40
N ARG A 209 -1.87 -13.03 -33.33
CA ARG A 209 -2.71 -11.84 -33.11
C ARG A 209 -1.91 -10.56 -32.95
N ARG A 210 -0.78 -10.60 -32.21
CA ARG A 210 0.16 -9.49 -32.10
C ARG A 210 0.71 -9.06 -33.48
N LYS A 211 1.12 -10.04 -34.30
CA LYS A 211 1.63 -9.79 -35.66
C LYS A 211 0.56 -9.17 -36.54
N LEU A 212 -0.67 -9.71 -36.50
CA LEU A 212 -1.81 -9.20 -37.28
C LEU A 212 -2.18 -7.76 -36.84
N LEU A 213 -2.24 -7.49 -35.54
CA LEU A 213 -2.49 -6.14 -35.06
C LEU A 213 -1.38 -5.18 -35.47
N GLY A 214 -0.11 -5.59 -35.40
CA GLY A 214 1.03 -4.79 -35.85
C GLY A 214 1.02 -4.52 -37.38
N GLU A 215 0.44 -5.41 -38.17
CA GLU A 215 0.24 -5.22 -39.60
C GLU A 215 -0.92 -4.24 -39.87
N ILE A 216 -2.04 -4.34 -39.16
CA ILE A 216 -3.17 -3.41 -39.22
C ILE A 216 -2.73 -1.99 -38.80
N ASP A 217 -1.92 -1.87 -37.75
CA ASP A 217 -1.41 -0.57 -37.28
C ASP A 217 -0.41 0.04 -38.27
N ARG A 218 0.42 -0.77 -38.94
CA ARG A 218 1.28 -0.30 -40.04
C ARG A 218 0.46 0.22 -41.21
N LEU A 219 -0.62 -0.47 -41.57
CA LEU A 219 -1.56 -0.02 -42.60
C LEU A 219 -2.27 1.28 -42.17
N ARG A 220 -2.70 1.41 -40.91
CA ARG A 220 -3.26 2.66 -40.39
C ARG A 220 -2.23 3.80 -40.40
N LYS A 221 -1.00 3.56 -39.97
CA LYS A 221 0.09 4.56 -39.97
C LYS A 221 0.48 4.98 -41.41
N ALA A 222 0.38 4.09 -42.37
CA ALA A 222 0.61 4.42 -43.79
C ALA A 222 -0.53 5.27 -44.37
N LEU A 223 -1.72 5.28 -43.74
CA LEU A 223 -2.87 6.11 -44.13
C LEU A 223 -2.93 7.44 -43.35
N ASP A 224 -2.29 7.53 -42.17
CA ASP A 224 -2.22 8.72 -41.32
C ASP A 224 -0.77 9.16 -41.19
N ASP A 225 -0.32 10.14 -41.95
CA ASP A 225 1.04 10.70 -41.95
C ASP A 225 1.45 11.44 -40.65
N SER A 226 0.70 11.30 -39.54
CA SER A 226 0.88 12.08 -38.33
C SER A 226 1.02 11.30 -37.02
N ALA A 227 1.18 9.98 -37.01
CA ALA A 227 1.13 9.21 -35.74
C ALA A 227 2.49 8.68 -35.27
N SER A 228 3.19 9.43 -34.46
CA SER A 228 4.08 8.87 -33.41
C SER A 228 3.21 8.06 -32.44
N GLY A 229 3.60 6.81 -32.10
CA GLY A 229 2.81 5.85 -31.32
C GLY A 229 2.07 6.47 -30.14
N THR A 230 0.76 6.27 -30.09
CA THR A 230 -0.09 6.83 -29.04
C THR A 230 0.16 6.15 -27.70
N PRO A 231 -0.12 6.79 -26.55
CA PRO A 231 -0.06 6.14 -25.23
C PRO A 231 -0.84 4.82 -25.17
N THR A 232 -1.92 4.71 -25.93
CA THR A 232 -2.76 3.51 -26.06
C THR A 232 -2.01 2.33 -26.71
N ASP A 233 -1.11 2.59 -27.67
CA ASP A 233 -0.32 1.54 -28.32
C ASP A 233 0.69 0.93 -27.36
N ARG A 234 1.36 1.75 -26.57
CA ARG A 234 2.31 1.29 -25.51
C ARG A 234 1.61 0.47 -24.43
N PHE A 235 0.41 0.87 -24.02
CA PHE A 235 -0.39 0.12 -23.05
C PHE A 235 -0.77 -1.26 -23.57
N ARG A 236 -1.18 -1.34 -24.83
CA ARG A 236 -1.53 -2.62 -25.49
C ARG A 236 -0.30 -3.53 -25.59
N ASP A 237 0.85 -3.00 -25.99
CA ASP A 237 2.09 -3.78 -26.07
C ASP A 237 2.51 -4.32 -24.72
N LEU A 238 2.44 -3.51 -23.67
CA LEU A 238 2.70 -3.93 -22.30
C LEU A 238 1.71 -5.02 -21.84
N ALA A 239 0.42 -4.88 -22.13
CA ALA A 239 -0.57 -5.90 -21.81
C ALA A 239 -0.28 -7.24 -22.51
N ILE A 240 0.14 -7.21 -23.77
CA ILE A 240 0.53 -8.41 -24.52
C ILE A 240 1.82 -9.02 -23.94
N GLU A 241 2.79 -8.18 -23.58
CA GLU A 241 4.04 -8.62 -22.97
C GLU A 241 3.78 -9.27 -21.60
N MET A 242 2.92 -8.69 -20.78
CA MET A 242 2.45 -9.30 -19.52
C MET A 242 1.80 -10.67 -19.78
N LEU A 243 0.97 -10.79 -20.83
CA LEU A 243 0.26 -12.02 -21.19
C LEU A 243 1.20 -13.13 -21.70
N THR A 244 2.34 -12.78 -22.23
CA THR A 244 3.30 -13.73 -22.86
C THR A 244 4.55 -13.99 -22.03
N SER A 245 4.78 -13.22 -20.95
CA SER A 245 5.96 -13.34 -20.10
C SER A 245 5.87 -14.55 -19.17
N PRO A 246 6.79 -15.52 -19.27
CA PRO A 246 6.88 -16.63 -18.30
C PRO A 246 7.12 -16.16 -16.88
N LYS A 247 7.87 -15.06 -16.68
CA LYS A 247 8.15 -14.49 -15.37
C LYS A 247 6.90 -13.93 -14.70
N VAL A 248 6.02 -13.28 -15.48
CA VAL A 248 4.72 -12.83 -14.98
C VAL A 248 3.89 -14.04 -14.55
N ALA A 249 3.76 -15.04 -15.40
CA ALA A 249 3.01 -16.25 -15.07
C ALA A 249 3.54 -16.92 -13.79
N GLU A 250 4.86 -17.03 -13.66
CA GLU A 250 5.51 -17.61 -12.47
C GLU A 250 5.24 -16.77 -11.21
N ALA A 251 5.27 -15.44 -11.28
CA ALA A 251 5.03 -14.56 -10.14
C ALA A 251 3.62 -14.76 -9.55
N PHE A 252 2.62 -15.00 -10.42
CA PHE A 252 1.24 -15.24 -10.01
C PHE A 252 0.95 -16.69 -9.58
N ASP A 253 1.82 -17.64 -9.87
CA ASP A 253 1.58 -19.07 -9.61
C ASP A 253 1.87 -19.45 -8.16
N LEU A 254 0.81 -19.49 -7.32
CA LEU A 254 0.90 -19.93 -5.92
C LEU A 254 1.22 -21.42 -5.76
N SER A 255 1.10 -22.25 -6.80
CA SER A 255 1.45 -23.67 -6.72
C SER A 255 2.97 -23.88 -6.59
N LYS A 256 3.77 -22.87 -6.90
CA LYS A 256 5.22 -22.86 -6.70
C LYS A 256 5.63 -22.72 -5.23
N GLU A 257 4.73 -22.35 -4.35
CA GLU A 257 5.01 -22.26 -2.92
C GLU A 257 4.69 -23.58 -2.21
N PRO A 258 5.51 -24.01 -1.26
CA PRO A 258 5.25 -25.23 -0.49
C PRO A 258 3.91 -25.15 0.24
N ASP A 259 3.17 -26.27 0.29
CA ASP A 259 1.89 -26.35 0.98
C ASP A 259 1.97 -25.89 2.45
N LYS A 260 3.03 -26.30 3.16
CA LYS A 260 3.29 -25.86 4.54
C LYS A 260 3.33 -24.34 4.68
N LEU A 261 3.92 -23.64 3.71
CA LEU A 261 3.95 -22.17 3.72
C LEU A 261 2.59 -21.59 3.41
N ARG A 262 1.90 -22.14 2.42
CA ARG A 262 0.54 -21.72 2.06
C ARG A 262 -0.43 -21.92 3.24
N ASP A 263 -0.27 -23.00 4.00
CA ASP A 263 -1.05 -23.30 5.22
C ASP A 263 -0.70 -22.30 6.34
N ARG A 264 0.59 -21.92 6.49
CA ARG A 264 1.01 -20.92 7.48
C ARG A 264 0.39 -19.55 7.25
N TYR A 265 0.21 -19.15 5.98
CA TYR A 265 -0.50 -17.93 5.62
C TYR A 265 -2.02 -18.02 5.81
N GLY A 266 -2.57 -19.23 5.84
CA GLY A 266 -4.00 -19.53 5.85
C GLY A 266 -4.59 -19.71 4.45
N ARG A 267 -5.40 -20.80 4.27
CA ARG A 267 -6.07 -21.13 3.00
C ARG A 267 -7.36 -20.32 2.80
N HIS A 268 -7.30 -19.03 3.04
CA HIS A 268 -8.40 -18.08 2.87
C HIS A 268 -7.91 -16.85 2.09
N LEU A 269 -8.85 -16.02 1.63
CA LEU A 269 -8.58 -14.86 0.79
C LEU A 269 -7.40 -14.02 1.31
N TRP A 270 -7.44 -13.58 2.56
CA TRP A 270 -6.40 -12.69 3.10
C TRP A 270 -5.02 -13.35 3.16
N GLY A 271 -4.98 -14.63 3.59
CA GLY A 271 -3.72 -15.38 3.66
C GLY A 271 -3.08 -15.58 2.29
N GLN A 272 -3.85 -16.07 1.33
CA GLN A 272 -3.33 -16.31 -0.02
C GLN A 272 -3.06 -14.99 -0.77
N ALA A 273 -3.79 -13.91 -0.49
CA ALA A 273 -3.52 -12.58 -1.01
C ALA A 273 -2.20 -12.02 -0.45
N CYS A 274 -1.93 -12.17 0.85
CA CYS A 274 -0.64 -11.80 1.46
C CYS A 274 0.52 -12.57 0.84
N LEU A 275 0.36 -13.89 0.61
CA LEU A 275 1.39 -14.71 -0.02
C LEU A 275 1.64 -14.28 -1.48
N LEU A 276 0.59 -14.02 -2.25
CA LEU A 276 0.70 -13.52 -3.61
C LEU A 276 1.37 -12.14 -3.64
N ALA A 277 0.99 -11.24 -2.72
CA ALA A 277 1.59 -9.91 -2.62
C ALA A 277 3.10 -9.98 -2.37
N ARG A 278 3.57 -10.87 -1.48
CA ARG A 278 5.00 -11.10 -1.25
C ARG A 278 5.68 -11.60 -2.52
N ARG A 279 5.08 -12.54 -3.27
CA ARG A 279 5.63 -13.03 -4.54
C ARG A 279 5.76 -11.92 -5.59
N LEU A 280 4.72 -11.13 -5.77
CA LEU A 280 4.70 -10.01 -6.71
C LEU A 280 5.74 -8.94 -6.34
N ALA A 281 5.85 -8.59 -5.05
CA ALA A 281 6.87 -7.67 -4.56
C ALA A 281 8.31 -8.18 -4.80
N VAL A 282 8.56 -9.47 -4.58
CA VAL A 282 9.86 -10.11 -4.89
C VAL A 282 10.14 -10.07 -6.39
N ALA A 283 9.13 -10.26 -7.22
CA ALA A 283 9.26 -10.22 -8.67
C ALA A 283 9.40 -8.79 -9.24
N GLY A 284 9.20 -7.74 -8.42
CA GLY A 284 9.45 -6.34 -8.80
C GLY A 284 8.21 -5.46 -8.98
N THR A 285 7.02 -5.91 -8.58
CA THR A 285 5.84 -5.05 -8.47
C THR A 285 6.07 -4.02 -7.37
N ALA A 286 5.91 -2.73 -7.68
CA ALA A 286 6.20 -1.65 -6.75
C ALA A 286 5.15 -1.52 -5.63
N VAL A 287 3.87 -1.66 -5.97
CA VAL A 287 2.77 -1.53 -5.01
C VAL A 287 1.80 -2.69 -5.17
N VAL A 288 1.52 -3.39 -4.08
CA VAL A 288 0.43 -4.37 -4.02
C VAL A 288 -0.54 -3.93 -2.93
N SER A 289 -1.78 -3.59 -3.32
CA SER A 289 -2.85 -3.19 -2.40
C SER A 289 -3.78 -4.37 -2.17
N LEU A 290 -3.91 -4.77 -0.92
CA LEU A 290 -4.83 -5.80 -0.47
C LEU A 290 -6.08 -5.14 0.12
N TYR A 291 -7.24 -5.41 -0.47
CA TYR A 291 -8.52 -4.93 0.04
C TYR A 291 -9.03 -5.92 1.10
N ILE A 292 -8.78 -5.57 2.36
CA ILE A 292 -9.06 -6.44 3.52
C ILE A 292 -10.43 -6.08 4.09
N ASP A 293 -11.48 -6.71 3.60
CA ASP A 293 -12.85 -6.53 4.10
C ASP A 293 -13.39 -7.80 4.75
N THR A 294 -13.49 -8.89 4.00
CA THR A 294 -13.98 -10.19 4.46
C THR A 294 -12.97 -11.28 4.15
N PRO A 295 -12.62 -12.18 5.10
CA PRO A 295 -11.63 -13.23 4.86
C PRO A 295 -12.16 -14.38 3.98
N LYS A 296 -13.48 -14.51 3.87
CA LYS A 296 -14.17 -15.52 3.07
C LYS A 296 -15.44 -14.94 2.48
N ASN A 297 -15.84 -15.43 1.31
CA ASN A 297 -17.13 -15.12 0.74
C ASN A 297 -18.23 -15.81 1.59
N GLY A 298 -19.34 -15.12 1.85
CA GLY A 298 -20.48 -15.66 2.55
C GLY A 298 -21.33 -14.60 3.26
N PRO A 299 -22.56 -14.96 3.64
CA PRO A 299 -23.51 -14.03 4.22
C PRO A 299 -23.16 -13.58 5.65
N ASP A 300 -22.27 -14.32 6.34
CA ASP A 300 -21.94 -14.07 7.76
C ASP A 300 -20.75 -13.15 7.95
N TRP A 301 -20.15 -12.68 6.86
CA TRP A 301 -18.99 -11.80 6.90
C TRP A 301 -19.34 -10.36 6.57
N THR A 302 -18.77 -9.45 7.34
CA THR A 302 -18.90 -8.01 7.17
C THR A 302 -17.53 -7.37 7.09
N ASN A 303 -17.44 -6.15 6.51
CA ASN A 303 -16.23 -5.34 6.50
C ASN A 303 -15.91 -4.76 7.90
N TRP A 304 -14.97 -3.83 8.02
CA TRP A 304 -14.57 -3.20 9.28
C TRP A 304 -15.47 -2.04 9.71
N ASP A 305 -16.59 -1.82 9.02
CA ASP A 305 -17.57 -0.80 9.36
C ASP A 305 -18.50 -1.26 10.50
N ASP A 306 -17.94 -1.42 11.69
CA ASP A 306 -18.53 -2.09 12.83
C ASP A 306 -19.41 -1.16 13.68
N HIS A 307 -20.47 -0.64 13.08
CA HIS A 307 -21.57 0.02 13.79
C HIS A 307 -22.41 -0.98 14.63
N ILE A 308 -23.42 -0.48 15.35
CA ILE A 308 -24.45 -1.32 15.98
C ILE A 308 -25.15 -2.23 14.95
N GLN A 309 -25.28 -1.72 13.71
CA GLN A 309 -25.71 -2.49 12.54
C GLN A 309 -24.64 -2.38 11.47
N ASN A 310 -24.00 -3.50 11.14
CA ASN A 310 -23.03 -3.52 10.07
C ASN A 310 -23.69 -4.06 8.79
N ALA A 311 -23.57 -3.29 7.68
CA ALA A 311 -24.18 -3.64 6.39
C ALA A 311 -25.67 -4.00 6.50
N GLY A 312 -26.43 -3.27 7.32
CA GLY A 312 -27.85 -3.50 7.55
C GLY A 312 -28.16 -4.70 8.46
N ARG A 313 -27.16 -5.34 9.05
CA ARG A 313 -27.34 -6.46 9.98
C ARG A 313 -27.18 -5.99 11.42
N PRO A 314 -28.20 -6.16 12.29
CA PRO A 314 -28.06 -5.90 13.71
C PRO A 314 -27.11 -6.93 14.35
N GLY A 315 -26.40 -6.52 15.39
CA GLY A 315 -25.55 -7.44 16.14
C GLY A 315 -24.54 -6.72 17.01
N HIS A 316 -23.82 -7.52 17.78
CA HIS A 316 -22.71 -7.04 18.58
C HIS A 316 -21.44 -7.04 17.72
N PHE A 317 -20.84 -5.87 17.52
CA PHE A 317 -19.65 -5.75 16.66
C PHE A 317 -18.49 -6.66 17.11
N GLY A 318 -18.42 -6.97 18.42
CA GLY A 318 -17.47 -7.93 18.98
C GLY A 318 -17.57 -9.31 18.36
N ASP A 319 -18.77 -9.78 18.00
CA ASP A 319 -18.95 -11.09 17.37
C ASP A 319 -18.33 -11.11 15.97
N TYR A 320 -18.42 -10.00 15.23
CA TYR A 320 -17.79 -9.86 13.91
C TYR A 320 -16.26 -9.78 14.05
N MET A 321 -15.76 -8.99 14.99
CA MET A 321 -14.32 -8.84 15.21
C MET A 321 -13.70 -10.14 15.74
N THR A 322 -14.33 -10.83 16.70
CA THR A 322 -13.86 -12.12 17.23
C THR A 322 -13.66 -13.14 16.11
N ARG A 323 -14.50 -13.11 15.08
CA ARG A 323 -14.36 -14.00 13.92
C ARG A 323 -13.28 -13.54 12.94
N ARG A 324 -13.08 -12.22 12.74
CA ARG A 324 -12.14 -11.65 11.76
C ARG A 324 -10.70 -11.55 12.25
N LEU A 325 -10.52 -11.10 13.50
CA LEU A 325 -9.19 -10.83 14.04
C LEU A 325 -8.21 -12.00 13.94
N PRO A 326 -8.61 -13.27 14.20
CA PRO A 326 -7.73 -14.42 14.04
C PRO A 326 -7.23 -14.63 12.60
N TYR A 327 -8.05 -14.35 11.59
CA TYR A 327 -7.62 -14.42 10.18
C TYR A 327 -6.59 -13.34 9.84
N LEU A 328 -6.77 -12.14 10.40
CA LEU A 328 -5.79 -11.06 10.24
C LEU A 328 -4.48 -11.39 10.96
N ASP A 329 -4.57 -11.92 12.17
CA ASP A 329 -3.38 -12.36 12.93
C ASP A 329 -2.58 -13.42 12.19
N GLU A 330 -3.28 -14.40 11.59
CA GLU A 330 -2.65 -15.46 10.82
C GLU A 330 -1.96 -14.94 9.56
N ALA A 331 -2.68 -14.18 8.73
CA ALA A 331 -2.19 -13.70 7.44
C ALA A 331 -1.06 -12.68 7.59
N LEU A 332 -1.25 -11.66 8.45
CA LEU A 332 -0.29 -10.58 8.65
C LEU A 332 0.99 -11.09 9.32
N SER A 333 0.87 -11.91 10.37
CA SER A 333 2.05 -12.46 11.03
C SER A 333 2.87 -13.36 10.09
N ALA A 334 2.21 -14.14 9.23
CA ALA A 334 2.89 -14.95 8.22
C ALA A 334 3.65 -14.08 7.21
N LEU A 335 3.02 -13.01 6.73
CA LEU A 335 3.64 -12.07 5.80
C LEU A 335 4.88 -11.41 6.40
N ILE A 336 4.77 -10.90 7.64
CA ILE A 336 5.88 -10.24 8.34
C ILE A 336 7.03 -11.23 8.57
N GLU A 337 6.75 -12.43 9.11
CA GLU A 337 7.78 -13.45 9.34
C GLU A 337 8.47 -13.88 8.03
N ASP A 338 7.71 -14.11 6.95
CA ASP A 338 8.26 -14.55 5.66
C ASP A 338 9.16 -13.47 5.03
N VAL A 339 8.75 -12.20 5.08
CA VAL A 339 9.56 -11.07 4.60
C VAL A 339 10.86 -10.94 5.39
N HIS A 340 10.81 -11.00 6.71
CA HIS A 340 12.00 -10.89 7.57
C HIS A 340 12.92 -12.11 7.46
N SER A 341 12.37 -13.33 7.47
CA SER A 341 13.17 -14.57 7.38
C SER A 341 13.93 -14.71 6.06
N ARG A 342 13.43 -14.07 4.99
CA ARG A 342 14.08 -14.02 3.68
C ARG A 342 15.06 -12.85 3.52
N GLY A 343 15.20 -11.98 4.53
CA GLY A 343 16.03 -10.77 4.44
C GLY A 343 15.47 -9.72 3.48
N LEU A 344 14.16 -9.72 3.27
CA LEU A 344 13.45 -8.78 2.36
C LEU A 344 12.94 -7.53 3.08
N ASP A 345 13.14 -7.44 4.38
CA ASP A 345 12.66 -6.37 5.25
C ASP A 345 13.20 -4.97 4.91
N LYS A 346 14.32 -4.88 4.18
CA LYS A 346 14.80 -3.60 3.65
C LYS A 346 14.13 -3.20 2.32
N ARG A 347 13.70 -4.19 1.53
CA ARG A 347 13.12 -3.99 0.20
C ARG A 347 11.61 -3.85 0.22
N ILE A 348 10.94 -4.54 1.13
CA ILE A 348 9.47 -4.60 1.21
C ILE A 348 9.01 -3.89 2.47
N LEU A 349 8.17 -2.87 2.29
CA LEU A 349 7.44 -2.21 3.34
C LEU A 349 6.01 -2.73 3.38
N ILE A 350 5.60 -3.30 4.50
CA ILE A 350 4.23 -3.71 4.79
C ILE A 350 3.57 -2.58 5.57
N VAL A 351 2.39 -2.15 5.12
CA VAL A 351 1.56 -1.14 5.78
C VAL A 351 0.17 -1.71 6.01
N LEU A 352 -0.32 -1.66 7.23
CA LEU A 352 -1.70 -2.01 7.58
C LEU A 352 -2.37 -0.76 8.14
N MET A 353 -3.48 -0.34 7.51
CA MET A 353 -4.30 0.78 7.96
C MET A 353 -5.71 0.70 7.38
N GLY A 354 -6.66 1.42 7.99
CA GLY A 354 -7.95 1.77 7.39
C GLY A 354 -8.04 3.26 7.12
N GLU A 355 -9.24 3.72 6.74
CA GLU A 355 -9.49 5.14 6.47
C GLU A 355 -9.61 5.99 7.73
N PHE A 356 -10.02 5.41 8.87
CA PHE A 356 -10.12 6.05 10.19
C PHE A 356 -10.30 5.01 11.30
N GLY A 357 -10.42 5.45 12.54
CA GLY A 357 -10.75 4.61 13.70
C GLY A 357 -12.24 4.61 14.03
N ARG A 358 -12.56 4.19 15.25
CA ARG A 358 -13.95 4.09 15.72
C ARG A 358 -14.16 4.87 17.00
N THR A 359 -15.41 5.33 17.24
CA THR A 359 -15.74 6.15 18.42
C THR A 359 -15.22 5.51 19.71
N PRO A 360 -14.51 6.28 20.55
CA PRO A 360 -13.97 5.77 21.80
C PRO A 360 -15.07 5.28 22.74
N ARG A 361 -16.20 5.96 22.76
CA ARG A 361 -17.37 5.50 23.53
C ARG A 361 -18.12 4.42 22.76
N LEU A 362 -18.25 3.26 23.38
CA LEU A 362 -19.08 2.17 22.89
C LEU A 362 -20.56 2.54 22.99
N SER A 363 -21.30 2.42 21.90
CA SER A 363 -22.74 2.64 21.81
C SER A 363 -23.48 1.33 21.92
N THR A 364 -24.58 1.30 22.67
CA THR A 364 -25.42 0.10 22.85
C THR A 364 -26.90 0.51 22.77
N ASN A 365 -27.70 -0.27 22.04
CA ASN A 365 -29.15 -0.15 21.98
C ASN A 365 -29.80 -1.53 21.82
N ALA A 366 -31.10 -1.58 21.56
CA ALA A 366 -31.83 -2.83 21.38
C ALA A 366 -31.33 -3.73 20.22
N ASN A 367 -30.63 -3.16 19.25
CA ASN A 367 -30.09 -3.88 18.09
C ASN A 367 -28.68 -4.42 18.31
N GLY A 368 -28.01 -4.07 19.42
CA GLY A 368 -26.68 -4.55 19.73
C GLY A 368 -25.72 -3.45 20.23
N THR A 369 -24.45 -3.69 20.01
CA THR A 369 -23.35 -2.82 20.45
C THR A 369 -22.41 -2.55 19.27
N GLY A 370 -21.94 -1.31 19.13
CA GLY A 370 -21.03 -0.91 18.06
C GLY A 370 -20.33 0.41 18.33
N ARG A 371 -19.49 0.81 17.39
CA ARG A 371 -18.76 2.09 17.38
C ARG A 371 -18.95 2.78 16.05
N ASP A 372 -19.14 4.11 16.06
CA ASP A 372 -19.28 4.92 14.86
C ASP A 372 -17.92 5.37 14.32
N HIS A 373 -17.90 6.14 13.22
CA HIS A 373 -16.68 6.65 12.60
C HIS A 373 -15.95 7.64 13.51
N TRP A 374 -14.63 7.53 13.60
CA TRP A 374 -13.81 8.40 14.42
C TRP A 374 -12.45 8.68 13.77
N PRO A 375 -12.34 9.68 12.87
CA PRO A 375 -11.10 10.01 12.20
C PRO A 375 -10.08 10.72 13.11
N GLN A 376 -10.50 11.22 14.29
CA GLN A 376 -9.66 11.94 15.24
C GLN A 376 -8.60 11.05 15.92
N ALA A 377 -8.74 9.72 15.85
CA ALA A 377 -7.73 8.79 16.36
C ALA A 377 -7.83 7.43 15.67
N TYR A 378 -6.73 6.95 15.10
CA TYR A 378 -6.61 5.60 14.57
C TYR A 378 -5.16 5.13 14.56
N SER A 379 -4.98 3.84 14.29
CA SER A 379 -3.65 3.22 14.31
C SER A 379 -3.28 2.66 12.95
N ALA A 380 -1.97 2.70 12.64
CA ALA A 380 -1.38 1.94 11.55
C ALA A 380 -0.24 1.06 12.08
N LEU A 381 -0.01 -0.07 11.39
CA LEU A 381 1.14 -0.92 11.61
C LEU A 381 2.04 -0.86 10.37
N LEU A 382 3.34 -0.70 10.59
CA LEU A 382 4.36 -0.75 9.55
C LEU A 382 5.38 -1.85 9.88
N SER A 383 5.82 -2.61 8.86
CA SER A 383 6.87 -3.61 9.02
C SER A 383 7.82 -3.61 7.81
N GLY A 384 9.10 -3.68 8.06
CA GLY A 384 10.11 -3.67 7.02
C GLY A 384 10.40 -2.26 6.46
N GLY A 385 10.73 -2.17 5.16
CA GLY A 385 11.12 -0.92 4.51
C GLY A 385 12.46 -0.34 4.99
N GLY A 386 13.26 -1.12 5.74
CA GLY A 386 14.46 -0.61 6.40
C GLY A 386 14.18 0.38 7.51
N LEU A 387 12.93 0.46 8.00
CA LEU A 387 12.48 1.34 9.06
C LEU A 387 12.80 0.76 10.44
N ARG A 388 12.83 1.62 11.48
CA ARG A 388 13.03 1.19 12.86
C ARG A 388 11.76 0.51 13.40
N MET A 389 11.88 -0.75 13.76
CA MET A 389 10.79 -1.59 14.27
C MET A 389 10.84 -1.70 15.81
N GLY A 390 9.92 -2.48 16.40
CA GLY A 390 9.88 -2.77 17.84
C GLY A 390 9.46 -1.57 18.68
N GLN A 391 8.57 -0.72 18.20
CA GLN A 391 8.15 0.49 18.93
C GLN A 391 6.68 0.84 18.69
N ALA A 392 6.10 1.55 19.67
CA ALA A 392 4.82 2.23 19.53
C ALA A 392 5.06 3.74 19.50
N ILE A 393 4.62 4.39 18.45
CA ILE A 393 4.84 5.81 18.16
C ILE A 393 3.55 6.58 18.43
N GLY A 394 3.69 7.68 19.19
CA GLY A 394 2.57 8.49 19.58
C GLY A 394 1.66 7.84 20.64
N ALA A 395 0.72 8.59 21.13
CA ALA A 395 -0.26 8.12 22.09
C ALA A 395 -1.55 8.92 21.97
N THR A 396 -2.68 8.27 22.14
CA THR A 396 -3.96 8.92 22.38
C THR A 396 -4.17 9.17 23.88
N ASN A 397 -5.15 10.01 24.22
CA ASN A 397 -5.50 10.27 25.61
C ASN A 397 -5.99 8.98 26.33
N SER A 398 -6.29 9.07 27.61
CA SER A 398 -6.70 7.94 28.43
C SER A 398 -7.96 7.22 27.98
N ARG A 399 -8.75 7.83 27.09
CA ARG A 399 -9.98 7.27 26.52
C ARG A 399 -9.87 6.90 25.04
N GLY A 400 -8.71 7.12 24.40
CA GLY A 400 -8.53 6.85 22.97
C GLY A 400 -9.22 7.85 22.04
N GLU A 401 -9.52 9.07 22.51
CA GLU A 401 -10.35 10.05 21.79
C GLU A 401 -9.56 10.83 20.73
N PHE A 402 -8.34 11.23 21.06
CA PHE A 402 -7.46 12.04 20.19
C PHE A 402 -6.00 11.90 20.60
N PRO A 403 -5.05 12.15 19.70
CA PRO A 403 -3.62 12.13 20.02
C PRO A 403 -3.25 13.19 21.04
N VAL A 404 -2.44 12.79 22.03
CA VAL A 404 -1.84 13.69 23.04
C VAL A 404 -0.32 13.73 22.93
N ALA A 405 0.27 12.82 22.17
CA ALA A 405 1.70 12.79 21.89
C ALA A 405 1.94 12.45 20.44
N LYS A 406 2.81 13.21 19.77
CA LYS A 406 3.26 12.97 18.38
C LYS A 406 2.08 12.72 17.43
N PRO A 407 1.16 13.68 17.24
CA PRO A 407 0.07 13.55 16.27
C PRO A 407 0.66 13.46 14.85
N TYR A 408 0.20 12.49 14.08
CA TYR A 408 0.58 12.29 12.69
C TYR A 408 -0.65 12.31 11.78
N SER A 409 -0.47 12.87 10.59
CA SER A 409 -1.48 12.90 9.54
C SER A 409 -1.33 11.71 8.57
N PRO A 410 -2.33 11.41 7.75
CA PRO A 410 -2.21 10.51 6.61
C PRO A 410 -1.07 10.91 5.67
N GLN A 411 -0.84 12.21 5.50
CA GLN A 411 0.23 12.76 4.66
C GLN A 411 1.62 12.41 5.20
N ASP A 412 1.81 12.39 6.53
CA ASP A 412 3.09 11.97 7.14
C ASP A 412 3.36 10.48 6.92
N LEU A 413 2.31 9.66 7.00
CA LEU A 413 2.41 8.24 6.68
C LEU A 413 2.74 8.04 5.19
N LEU A 414 2.04 8.72 4.28
CA LEU A 414 2.32 8.67 2.84
C LEU A 414 3.71 9.20 2.50
N ALA A 415 4.18 10.26 3.16
CA ALA A 415 5.56 10.75 2.99
C ALA A 415 6.58 9.68 3.40
N THR A 416 6.30 8.90 4.44
CA THR A 416 7.13 7.75 4.84
C THR A 416 7.13 6.66 3.77
N VAL A 417 5.96 6.34 3.19
CA VAL A 417 5.80 5.38 2.09
C VAL A 417 6.54 5.85 0.84
N TYR A 418 6.37 7.10 0.42
CA TYR A 418 7.06 7.66 -0.75
C TYR A 418 8.59 7.69 -0.57
N ARG A 419 9.05 8.02 0.65
CA ARG A 419 10.48 7.94 0.98
C ARG A 419 11.05 6.53 0.76
N HIS A 420 10.33 5.50 1.21
CA HIS A 420 10.71 4.10 0.99
C HIS A 420 10.73 3.76 -0.51
N LEU A 421 9.74 4.21 -1.26
CA LEU A 421 9.67 4.02 -2.71
C LEU A 421 10.71 4.85 -3.48
N GLY A 422 11.44 5.75 -2.82
CA GLY A 422 12.41 6.64 -3.46
C GLY A 422 11.77 7.73 -4.33
N ILE A 423 10.53 8.08 -4.02
CA ILE A 423 9.77 9.13 -4.72
C ILE A 423 9.88 10.43 -3.92
N ASP A 424 10.32 11.48 -4.59
CA ASP A 424 10.34 12.83 -4.04
C ASP A 424 8.89 13.37 -3.99
N THR A 425 8.41 13.69 -2.79
CA THR A 425 7.06 14.24 -2.59
C THR A 425 6.87 15.63 -3.19
N ALA A 426 7.95 16.37 -3.44
CA ALA A 426 7.93 17.66 -4.13
C ALA A 426 7.91 17.52 -5.67
N HIS A 427 8.07 16.30 -6.21
CA HIS A 427 7.98 16.07 -7.65
C HIS A 427 6.63 16.53 -8.19
N GLU A 428 6.66 17.33 -9.26
CA GLU A 428 5.45 17.91 -9.83
C GLU A 428 4.83 17.01 -10.90
N LEU A 429 3.55 16.74 -10.73
CA LEU A 429 2.67 16.09 -11.70
C LEU A 429 1.80 17.15 -12.38
N LYS A 430 1.45 16.96 -13.65
CA LYS A 430 0.52 17.87 -14.34
C LYS A 430 -0.91 17.36 -14.20
N ASP A 431 -1.81 18.20 -13.70
CA ASP A 431 -3.23 17.90 -13.66
C ASP A 431 -3.88 17.96 -15.07
N SER A 432 -5.19 17.71 -15.15
CA SER A 432 -5.94 17.74 -16.42
C SER A 432 -5.94 19.11 -17.12
N ALA A 433 -5.66 20.19 -16.37
CA ALA A 433 -5.52 21.55 -16.91
C ALA A 433 -4.06 21.92 -17.22
N GLY A 434 -3.12 20.98 -17.04
CA GLY A 434 -1.68 21.19 -17.26
C GLY A 434 -0.97 21.94 -16.12
N ARG A 435 -1.64 22.17 -14.98
CA ARG A 435 -1.06 22.87 -13.83
C ARG A 435 -0.14 21.93 -13.06
N PRO A 436 1.07 22.38 -12.62
CA PRO A 436 1.95 21.59 -11.80
C PRO A 436 1.36 21.42 -10.38
N LEU A 437 1.33 20.20 -9.90
CA LEU A 437 0.91 19.83 -8.54
C LEU A 437 1.94 18.89 -7.93
N PRO A 438 2.41 19.13 -6.70
CA PRO A 438 3.33 18.20 -6.05
C PRO A 438 2.63 16.87 -5.77
N VAL A 439 3.39 15.78 -5.82
CA VAL A 439 2.92 14.44 -5.45
C VAL A 439 2.22 14.50 -4.08
N LEU A 440 2.86 15.17 -3.11
CA LEU A 440 2.27 15.39 -1.79
C LEU A 440 2.54 16.84 -1.38
N GLY A 441 1.49 17.62 -1.15
CA GLY A 441 1.61 19.04 -0.81
C GLY A 441 2.04 19.29 0.63
N GLU A 442 1.74 18.34 1.51
CA GLU A 442 1.97 18.39 2.96
C GLU A 442 2.48 17.04 3.46
N GLY A 443 2.94 17.00 4.70
CA GLY A 443 3.43 15.80 5.36
C GLY A 443 4.95 15.64 5.28
N ARG A 444 5.48 15.00 6.30
CA ARG A 444 6.90 14.67 6.44
C ARG A 444 7.04 13.22 6.89
N PRO A 445 8.07 12.51 6.43
CA PRO A 445 8.30 11.16 6.91
C PRO A 445 8.38 11.13 8.43
N ILE A 446 7.73 10.13 9.05
CA ILE A 446 7.69 9.96 10.51
C ILE A 446 9.11 9.72 11.03
N PRO A 447 9.68 10.64 11.82
CA PRO A 447 11.11 10.62 12.15
C PRO A 447 11.53 9.44 13.04
N GLU A 448 10.62 8.90 13.85
CA GLU A 448 10.89 7.75 14.70
C GLU A 448 11.11 6.46 13.88
N LEU A 449 10.57 6.40 12.69
CA LEU A 449 10.71 5.26 11.79
C LEU A 449 11.99 5.27 10.96
N ILE A 450 12.69 6.42 10.91
CA ILE A 450 13.82 6.64 9.98
C ILE A 450 15.17 6.45 10.68
#